data_fcd8d575362bf7cd9df73df177cd9ab7
#
_entry.id   fcd8d575362bf7cd9df73df177cd9ab7
#
_cell.length_a   1.000
_cell.length_b   1.000
_cell.length_c   1.000
_cell.angle_alpha   90.00
_cell.angle_beta   90.00
_cell.angle_gamma   90.00
#
_symmetry.space_group_name_H-M   'P 1'
#
loop_
_entity.id
_entity.type
_entity.pdbx_description
1 polymer ?
#
loop_
_entity_poly.entity_id
_entity_poly.type
_entity_poly.pdbx_seq_one_letter_code
_entity_poly.pdbx_strand_id
1 'polypeptide(L)'
;MNSKIFNKISKASTSKEAWEILIKMYGDGEKNKKVKLQTLRRQYKLLYMEEKESIADYFDRIQELVNALRSCKDKISDEQVVDKILRTLPPRFDYVAIAIEESRYLDIMEIEELQHSLEAHEMRINERRSNQE
;
A
#
# COMPACT_ATOMS: atom_id res chain seq x y z
N MET A 1 21.94 5.89 -10.75
CA MET A 1 22.53 6.59 -9.59
C MET A 1 21.89 7.96 -9.45
N ASN A 2 21.59 8.37 -8.25
CA ASN A 2 21.02 9.69 -7.96
C ASN A 2 22.07 10.77 -8.31
N SER A 3 21.64 11.85 -8.97
CA SER A 3 22.52 12.95 -9.37
C SER A 3 23.26 13.61 -8.19
N LYS A 4 22.64 13.65 -7.01
CA LYS A 4 23.26 14.18 -5.78
C LYS A 4 24.43 13.32 -5.32
N ILE A 5 24.32 12.00 -5.42
CA ILE A 5 25.37 11.06 -5.08
C ILE A 5 26.54 11.21 -6.05
N PHE A 6 26.23 11.26 -7.34
CA PHE A 6 27.24 11.44 -8.37
C PHE A 6 28.02 12.75 -8.19
N ASN A 7 27.32 13.85 -7.91
CA ASN A 7 27.95 15.15 -7.69
C ASN A 7 28.88 15.14 -6.46
N LYS A 8 28.48 14.47 -5.38
CA LYS A 8 29.33 14.34 -4.19
C LYS A 8 30.58 13.54 -4.46
N ILE A 9 30.45 12.45 -5.20
CA ILE A 9 31.61 11.60 -5.56
C ILE A 9 32.57 12.34 -6.50
N SER A 10 32.03 13.05 -7.51
CA SER A 10 32.84 13.78 -8.48
C SER A 10 33.60 14.97 -7.88
N LYS A 11 33.10 15.51 -6.75
CA LYS A 11 33.77 16.60 -6.02
C LYS A 11 34.82 16.12 -5.03
N ALA A 12 34.90 14.81 -4.80
CA ALA A 12 35.87 14.25 -3.88
C ALA A 12 37.28 14.36 -4.49
N SER A 13 38.21 14.92 -3.73
CA SER A 13 39.61 15.15 -4.21
C SER A 13 40.46 13.90 -4.16
N THR A 14 40.05 12.84 -3.44
CA THR A 14 40.78 11.58 -3.29
C THR A 14 39.83 10.38 -3.31
N SER A 15 40.40 9.20 -3.67
CA SER A 15 39.66 7.94 -3.61
C SER A 15 39.16 7.64 -2.19
N LYS A 16 39.91 8.04 -1.17
CA LYS A 16 39.54 7.86 0.21
C LYS A 16 38.29 8.68 0.57
N GLU A 17 38.25 9.93 0.14
CA GLU A 17 37.08 10.80 0.37
C GLU A 17 35.84 10.26 -0.34
N ALA A 18 35.97 9.79 -1.57
CA ALA A 18 34.89 9.17 -2.32
C ALA A 18 34.36 7.94 -1.57
N TRP A 19 35.26 7.10 -1.05
CA TRP A 19 34.91 5.90 -0.30
C TRP A 19 34.21 6.24 1.02
N GLU A 20 34.70 7.25 1.73
CA GLU A 20 34.07 7.72 3.00
C GLU A 20 32.66 8.24 2.75
N ILE A 21 32.44 8.98 1.66
CA ILE A 21 31.13 9.45 1.26
C ILE A 21 30.20 8.27 1.00
N LEU A 22 30.65 7.26 0.27
CA LEU A 22 29.87 6.06 -0.03
C LEU A 22 29.52 5.29 1.25
N ILE A 23 30.50 5.07 2.14
CA ILE A 23 30.29 4.37 3.41
C ILE A 23 29.26 5.11 4.26
N LYS A 24 29.38 6.44 4.37
CA LYS A 24 28.45 7.25 5.11
C LYS A 24 27.03 7.13 4.57
N MET A 25 26.88 7.15 3.26
CA MET A 25 25.58 7.01 2.59
C MET A 25 24.98 5.63 2.78
N TYR A 26 25.80 4.56 2.70
CA TYR A 26 25.35 3.19 2.94
C TYR A 26 25.17 2.91 4.43
N GLY A 27 25.99 3.52 5.29
CA GLY A 27 25.84 3.40 6.74
C GLY A 27 24.55 4.04 7.25
N ASP A 28 24.09 5.11 6.59
CA ASP A 28 22.81 5.74 6.89
C ASP A 28 21.63 4.92 6.32
N GLY A 29 21.92 3.84 5.57
CA GLY A 29 20.91 2.99 4.94
C GLY A 29 19.92 2.40 5.92
N GLU A 30 20.35 2.03 7.14
CA GLU A 30 19.46 1.50 8.16
C GLU A 30 18.54 2.57 8.73
N LYS A 31 19.06 3.79 8.97
CA LYS A 31 18.25 4.93 9.37
C LYS A 31 17.24 5.28 8.28
N ASN A 32 17.68 5.29 7.03
CA ASN A 32 16.82 5.57 5.90
C ASN A 32 15.73 4.52 5.75
N LYS A 33 16.04 3.25 6.02
CA LYS A 33 15.07 2.16 6.03
C LYS A 33 14.02 2.34 7.12
N LYS A 34 14.43 2.77 8.31
CA LYS A 34 13.50 3.06 9.42
C LYS A 34 12.58 4.22 9.09
N VAL A 35 13.12 5.31 8.55
CA VAL A 35 12.33 6.48 8.13
C VAL A 35 11.36 6.08 7.03
N LYS A 36 11.83 5.31 6.04
CA LYS A 36 11.01 4.82 4.95
C LYS A 36 9.86 3.94 5.48
N LEU A 37 10.17 3.03 6.41
CA LEU A 37 9.17 2.16 7.02
C LEU A 37 8.11 2.97 7.78
N GLN A 38 8.53 3.97 8.55
CA GLN A 38 7.60 4.84 9.27
C GLN A 38 6.71 5.62 8.31
N THR A 39 7.27 6.13 7.22
CA THR A 39 6.52 6.84 6.19
C THR A 39 5.48 5.91 5.54
N LEU A 40 5.88 4.69 5.18
CA LEU A 40 4.97 3.70 4.59
C LEU A 40 3.86 3.31 5.56
N ARG A 41 4.18 3.13 6.85
CA ARG A 41 3.18 2.83 7.88
C ARG A 41 2.17 3.96 8.03
N ARG A 42 2.63 5.20 7.95
CA ARG A 42 1.75 6.36 8.00
C ARG A 42 0.83 6.40 6.78
N GLN A 43 1.39 6.17 5.60
CA GLN A 43 0.60 6.11 4.36
C GLN A 43 -0.46 5.01 4.44
N TYR A 44 -0.08 3.85 4.95
CA TYR A 44 -1.01 2.73 5.15
C TYR A 44 -2.11 3.09 6.16
N LYS A 45 -1.75 3.74 7.27
CA LYS A 45 -2.72 4.14 8.30
C LYS A 45 -3.74 5.13 7.76
N LEU A 46 -3.34 6.04 6.87
CA LEU A 46 -4.18 7.08 6.30
C LEU A 46 -4.89 6.64 5.01
N LEU A 47 -4.60 5.44 4.53
CA LEU A 47 -5.14 4.95 3.26
C LEU A 47 -6.64 4.69 3.38
N TYR A 48 -7.38 5.16 2.39
CA TYR A 48 -8.82 4.88 2.22
C TYR A 48 -9.17 4.91 0.74
N MET A 49 -10.26 4.25 0.38
CA MET A 49 -10.76 4.27 -0.98
C MET A 49 -11.50 5.58 -1.24
N GLU A 50 -11.15 6.26 -2.32
CA GLU A 50 -11.78 7.52 -2.70
C GLU A 50 -13.15 7.27 -3.35
N GLU A 51 -14.04 8.26 -3.30
CA GLU A 51 -15.40 8.16 -3.82
C GLU A 51 -15.47 7.75 -5.29
N LYS A 52 -14.56 8.27 -6.10
CA LYS A 52 -14.54 7.99 -7.55
C LYS A 52 -13.59 6.86 -7.94
N GLU A 53 -12.94 6.26 -6.97
CA GLU A 53 -11.97 5.21 -7.22
C GLU A 53 -12.67 3.87 -7.48
N SER A 54 -12.13 3.09 -8.41
CA SER A 54 -12.61 1.71 -8.62
C SER A 54 -11.96 0.77 -7.60
N ILE A 55 -12.60 -0.37 -7.38
CA ILE A 55 -12.04 -1.43 -6.53
C ILE A 55 -10.68 -1.88 -7.06
N ALA A 56 -10.56 -2.06 -8.38
CA ALA A 56 -9.29 -2.47 -8.99
C ALA A 56 -8.16 -1.49 -8.66
N ASP A 57 -8.43 -0.18 -8.83
CA ASP A 57 -7.43 0.85 -8.57
C ASP A 57 -7.06 0.92 -7.09
N TYR A 58 -8.04 0.79 -6.20
CA TYR A 58 -7.77 0.79 -4.76
C TYR A 58 -6.93 -0.41 -4.34
N PHE A 59 -7.24 -1.60 -4.85
CA PHE A 59 -6.48 -2.81 -4.55
C PHE A 59 -5.05 -2.72 -5.08
N ASP A 60 -4.85 -2.12 -6.25
CA ASP A 60 -3.50 -1.88 -6.79
C ASP A 60 -2.69 -0.98 -5.87
N ARG A 61 -3.29 0.11 -5.36
CA ARG A 61 -2.62 1.00 -4.40
C ARG A 61 -2.26 0.28 -3.11
N ILE A 62 -3.20 -0.52 -2.58
CA ILE A 62 -2.96 -1.29 -1.36
C ILE A 62 -1.85 -2.31 -1.58
N GLN A 63 -1.90 -3.05 -2.68
CA GLN A 63 -0.92 -4.09 -2.98
C GLN A 63 0.49 -3.50 -3.11
N GLU A 64 0.61 -2.38 -3.78
CA GLU A 64 1.87 -1.67 -3.94
C GLU A 64 2.43 -1.26 -2.58
N LEU A 65 1.59 -0.70 -1.71
CA LEU A 65 1.99 -0.26 -0.37
C LEU A 65 2.34 -1.44 0.53
N VAL A 66 1.55 -2.51 0.50
CA VAL A 66 1.81 -3.74 1.27
C VAL A 66 3.13 -4.39 0.82
N ASN A 67 3.39 -4.45 -0.49
CA ASN A 67 4.65 -4.97 -1.01
C ASN A 67 5.84 -4.14 -0.53
N ALA A 68 5.70 -2.81 -0.52
CA ALA A 68 6.73 -1.91 -0.02
C ALA A 68 6.97 -2.13 1.48
N LEU A 69 5.92 -2.27 2.28
CA LEU A 69 6.02 -2.56 3.71
C LEU A 69 6.73 -3.89 3.96
N ARG A 70 6.34 -4.93 3.24
CA ARG A 70 6.96 -6.26 3.37
C ARG A 70 8.42 -6.25 2.95
N SER A 71 8.79 -5.44 1.96
CA SER A 71 10.19 -5.28 1.55
C SER A 71 11.03 -4.62 2.64
N CYS A 72 10.41 -3.82 3.50
CA CYS A 72 11.04 -3.22 4.68
C CYS A 72 10.92 -4.13 5.92
N LYS A 73 10.60 -5.41 5.73
CA LYS A 73 10.48 -6.44 6.76
C LYS A 73 9.31 -6.22 7.74
N ASP A 74 8.30 -5.45 7.33
CA ASP A 74 7.06 -5.39 8.08
C ASP A 74 6.30 -6.73 7.91
N LYS A 75 5.77 -7.24 9.01
CA LYS A 75 5.07 -8.54 9.04
C LYS A 75 3.56 -8.39 8.89
N ILE A 76 3.12 -7.48 8.05
CA ILE A 76 1.70 -7.30 7.81
C ILE A 76 1.10 -8.57 7.20
N SER A 77 0.03 -9.07 7.80
CA SER A 77 -0.66 -10.28 7.36
C SER A 77 -1.77 -9.97 6.37
N ASP A 78 -2.18 -10.97 5.60
CA ASP A 78 -3.32 -10.84 4.69
C ASP A 78 -4.60 -10.51 5.46
N GLU A 79 -4.79 -11.10 6.64
CA GLU A 79 -5.93 -10.82 7.51
C GLU A 79 -5.99 -9.33 7.88
N GLN A 80 -4.86 -8.74 8.23
CA GLN A 80 -4.78 -7.31 8.53
C GLN A 80 -5.13 -6.46 7.32
N VAL A 81 -4.69 -6.87 6.14
CA VAL A 81 -4.98 -6.15 4.89
C VAL A 81 -6.47 -6.23 4.56
N VAL A 82 -7.07 -7.41 4.68
CA VAL A 82 -8.52 -7.60 4.46
C VAL A 82 -9.33 -6.72 5.41
N ASP A 83 -8.98 -6.72 6.68
CA ASP A 83 -9.64 -5.88 7.68
C ASP A 83 -9.51 -4.39 7.36
N LYS A 84 -8.34 -3.95 6.94
CA LYS A 84 -8.10 -2.56 6.53
C LYS A 84 -8.96 -2.17 5.33
N ILE A 85 -9.03 -3.04 4.33
CA ILE A 85 -9.85 -2.78 3.14
C ILE A 85 -11.31 -2.58 3.52
N LEU A 86 -11.86 -3.51 4.31
CA LEU A 86 -13.27 -3.45 4.70
C LEU A 86 -13.62 -2.19 5.49
N ARG A 87 -12.70 -1.71 6.31
CA ARG A 87 -12.92 -0.51 7.11
C ARG A 87 -12.76 0.80 6.35
N THR A 88 -12.18 0.76 5.17
CA THR A 88 -11.82 1.97 4.41
C THR A 88 -12.61 2.12 3.11
N LEU A 89 -13.61 1.28 2.90
CA LEU A 89 -14.50 1.38 1.74
C LEU A 89 -15.49 2.54 1.92
N PRO A 90 -15.89 3.20 0.82
CA PRO A 90 -16.93 4.23 0.89
C PRO A 90 -18.31 3.64 1.18
N PRO A 91 -19.28 4.47 1.60
CA PRO A 91 -20.60 4.00 2.04
C PRO A 91 -21.35 3.12 1.06
N ARG A 92 -21.13 3.26 -0.24
CA ARG A 92 -21.80 2.43 -1.24
C ARG A 92 -21.47 0.94 -1.13
N PHE A 93 -20.44 0.59 -0.34
CA PHE A 93 -20.04 -0.80 -0.08
C PHE A 93 -20.45 -1.27 1.32
N ASP A 94 -21.17 -0.46 2.11
CA ASP A 94 -21.45 -0.80 3.51
C ASP A 94 -22.17 -2.14 3.66
N TYR A 95 -23.17 -2.43 2.82
CA TYR A 95 -23.91 -3.68 2.91
C TYR A 95 -23.04 -4.91 2.65
N VAL A 96 -22.22 -4.85 1.62
CA VAL A 96 -21.34 -5.98 1.30
C VAL A 96 -20.23 -6.12 2.34
N ALA A 97 -19.70 -5.00 2.85
CA ALA A 97 -18.68 -5.02 3.91
C ALA A 97 -19.23 -5.68 5.18
N ILE A 98 -20.43 -5.29 5.63
CA ILE A 98 -21.07 -5.87 6.80
C ILE A 98 -21.32 -7.37 6.59
N ALA A 99 -21.83 -7.75 5.42
CA ALA A 99 -22.10 -9.16 5.10
C ALA A 99 -20.81 -9.99 5.16
N ILE A 100 -19.71 -9.47 4.66
CA ILE A 100 -18.41 -10.16 4.70
C ILE A 100 -17.90 -10.23 6.14
N GLU A 101 -17.97 -9.14 6.89
CA GLU A 101 -17.52 -9.09 8.28
C GLU A 101 -18.30 -10.07 9.17
N GLU A 102 -19.57 -10.27 8.91
CA GLU A 102 -20.42 -11.22 9.63
C GLU A 102 -20.26 -12.66 9.16
N SER A 103 -19.55 -12.88 8.03
CA SER A 103 -19.33 -14.22 7.52
C SER A 103 -18.31 -14.97 8.39
N ARG A 104 -18.46 -16.30 8.44
CA ARG A 104 -17.54 -17.18 9.18
C ARG A 104 -16.19 -17.32 8.50
N TYR A 105 -16.03 -16.77 7.31
CA TYR A 105 -14.85 -16.96 6.47
C TYR A 105 -13.91 -15.76 6.48
N LEU A 106 -14.18 -14.74 7.28
CA LEU A 106 -13.34 -13.52 7.29
C LEU A 106 -11.89 -13.82 7.60
N ASP A 107 -11.63 -14.72 8.57
CA ASP A 107 -10.27 -15.04 9.03
C ASP A 107 -9.44 -15.77 7.98
N ILE A 108 -10.09 -16.44 7.04
CA ILE A 108 -9.42 -17.25 6.01
C ILE A 108 -9.61 -16.69 4.60
N MET A 109 -10.29 -15.56 4.48
CA MET A 109 -10.53 -14.94 3.18
C MET A 109 -9.23 -14.40 2.60
N GLU A 110 -8.96 -14.78 1.36
CA GLU A 110 -7.81 -14.25 0.62
C GLU A 110 -8.13 -12.87 0.06
N ILE A 111 -7.10 -12.05 -0.11
CA ILE A 111 -7.24 -10.70 -0.67
C ILE A 111 -7.90 -10.75 -2.05
N GLU A 112 -7.53 -11.73 -2.87
CA GLU A 112 -8.10 -11.91 -4.22
C GLU A 112 -9.59 -12.23 -4.18
N GLU A 113 -10.01 -13.07 -3.23
CA GLU A 113 -11.44 -13.39 -3.05
C GLU A 113 -12.22 -12.15 -2.66
N LEU A 114 -11.68 -11.35 -1.75
CA LEU A 114 -12.29 -10.10 -1.35
C LEU A 114 -12.43 -9.15 -2.55
N GLN A 115 -11.37 -9.03 -3.35
CA GLN A 115 -11.37 -8.19 -4.54
C GLN A 115 -12.47 -8.61 -5.51
N HIS A 116 -12.59 -9.90 -5.81
CA HIS A 116 -13.62 -10.42 -6.71
C HIS A 116 -15.02 -10.13 -6.20
N SER A 117 -15.26 -10.33 -4.90
CA SER A 117 -16.56 -10.04 -4.28
C SER A 117 -16.92 -8.57 -4.38
N LEU A 118 -15.96 -7.69 -4.11
CA LEU A 118 -16.17 -6.25 -4.17
C LEU A 118 -16.34 -5.76 -5.61
N GLU A 119 -15.60 -6.29 -6.54
CA GLU A 119 -15.75 -5.95 -7.96
C GLU A 119 -17.13 -6.37 -8.50
N ALA A 120 -17.61 -7.55 -8.11
CA ALA A 120 -18.94 -8.01 -8.49
C ALA A 120 -20.01 -7.08 -7.95
N HIS A 121 -19.86 -6.62 -6.70
CA HIS A 121 -20.79 -5.67 -6.10
C HIS A 121 -20.72 -4.30 -6.79
N GLU A 122 -19.52 -3.86 -7.12
CA GLU A 122 -19.30 -2.61 -7.86
C GLU A 122 -20.00 -2.62 -9.22
N MET A 123 -19.93 -3.73 -9.93
CA MET A 123 -20.64 -3.89 -11.20
C MET A 123 -22.15 -3.71 -11.03
N ARG A 124 -22.73 -4.27 -9.98
CA ARG A 124 -24.15 -4.12 -9.68
C ARG A 124 -24.53 -2.67 -9.39
N ILE A 125 -23.68 -1.97 -8.61
CA ILE A 125 -23.90 -0.56 -8.31
C ILE A 125 -23.87 0.26 -9.60
N ASN A 126 -22.91 0.01 -10.46
CA ASN A 126 -22.75 0.73 -11.73
C ASN A 126 -23.90 0.46 -12.68
N GLU A 127 -24.40 -0.75 -12.75
CA GLU A 127 -25.59 -1.12 -13.54
C GLU A 127 -26.84 -0.36 -13.05
N ARG A 128 -27.04 -0.30 -11.75
CA ARG A 128 -28.18 0.42 -11.17
C ARG A 128 -28.12 1.90 -11.49
N ARG A 129 -26.94 2.52 -11.40
CA ARG A 129 -26.73 3.93 -11.73
C ARG A 129 -27.01 4.19 -13.21
N SER A 130 -26.53 3.31 -14.09
CA SER A 130 -26.79 3.40 -15.55
C SER A 130 -28.26 3.34 -15.86
N ASN A 131 -29.01 2.46 -15.19
CA ASN A 131 -30.43 2.27 -15.44
C ASN A 131 -31.31 3.40 -14.87
N GLN A 132 -30.77 4.21 -13.96
CA GLN A 132 -31.48 5.37 -13.40
C GLN A 132 -31.30 6.65 -14.22
N GLU A 133 -30.30 6.65 -15.10
CA GLU A 133 -30.07 7.78 -16.00
C GLU A 133 -30.91 7.57 -17.28
#